data_bbf41ccfc53a0d885ba40c5af00afcfa
#
_entry.id   bbf41ccfc53a0d885ba40c5af00afcfa
#
_cell.length_a   1.000
_cell.length_b   1.000
_cell.length_c   1.000
_cell.angle_alpha   90.00
_cell.angle_beta   90.00
_cell.angle_gamma   90.00
#
_symmetry.space_group_name_H-M   'P 1'
#
loop_
_entity.id
_entity.type
_entity.pdbx_description
1 polymer ?
#
loop_
_entity_poly.entity_id
_entity_poly.type
_entity_poly.pdbx_seq_one_letter_code
_entity_poly.pdbx_strand_id
1 'polypeptide(L)'
;MKRNLLKKALAGLLSAALLVLPTLAAEPQQPSSWAVSQLADSYALGLVDDNYTTYIQSPVTMEQLESMTKVVADKLALLELEPRTADAVGLVVDTTRGGVMNALYQEAATYDLPGVEEGPEAFLTGLGVVQGDGASLAQERTCTYQEAMVMANRLILAIYDGQDAGSKGLLWKATNGDNTLYLLGTIHLDRDNVYPLHKSLRDAIQASEEVIFELDLNDQEGDRKSVV
;
A
#
# COMPACT_ATOMS: atom_id res chain seq x y z
N MET A 1 -55.53 34.55 16.69
CA MET A 1 -54.24 34.78 15.94
C MET A 1 -52.98 34.38 16.70
N LYS A 2 -52.94 34.22 18.02
CA LYS A 2 -51.68 33.92 18.78
C LYS A 2 -51.23 32.46 18.75
N ARG A 3 -52.11 31.46 18.48
CA ARG A 3 -51.75 30.02 18.47
C ARG A 3 -50.95 29.55 17.26
N ASN A 4 -51.04 30.28 16.13
CA ASN A 4 -50.33 29.88 14.90
C ASN A 4 -48.86 30.43 14.81
N LEU A 5 -48.57 31.50 15.60
CA LEU A 5 -47.21 32.02 15.71
C LEU A 5 -46.31 31.10 16.54
N LEU A 6 -46.86 30.49 17.61
CA LEU A 6 -46.10 29.57 18.46
C LEU A 6 -45.71 28.28 17.71
N LYS A 7 -46.58 27.76 16.84
CA LYS A 7 -46.30 26.57 16.03
C LYS A 7 -45.24 26.83 14.94
N LYS A 8 -45.20 28.05 14.38
CA LYS A 8 -44.19 28.43 13.40
C LYS A 8 -42.82 28.71 14.05
N ALA A 9 -42.81 29.24 15.28
CA ALA A 9 -41.58 29.42 16.04
C ALA A 9 -40.95 28.07 16.49
N LEU A 10 -41.82 27.10 16.88
CA LEU A 10 -41.33 25.76 17.26
C LEU A 10 -40.79 24.97 16.06
N ALA A 11 -41.42 25.11 14.88
CA ALA A 11 -40.91 24.47 13.65
C ALA A 11 -39.61 25.08 13.16
N GLY A 12 -39.43 26.40 13.34
CA GLY A 12 -38.15 27.08 13.01
C GLY A 12 -37.00 26.71 13.94
N LEU A 13 -37.28 26.48 15.23
CA LEU A 13 -36.25 26.03 16.18
C LEU A 13 -35.83 24.55 15.99
N LEU A 14 -36.76 23.68 15.58
CA LEU A 14 -36.40 22.29 15.23
C LEU A 14 -35.59 22.20 13.93
N SER A 15 -35.84 23.11 12.97
CA SER A 15 -35.06 23.13 11.70
C SER A 15 -33.65 23.71 11.88
N ALA A 16 -33.45 24.59 12.87
CA ALA A 16 -32.12 25.13 13.16
C ALA A 16 -31.26 24.18 14.01
N ALA A 17 -31.87 23.28 14.79
CA ALA A 17 -31.14 22.29 15.59
C ALA A 17 -30.61 21.10 14.78
N LEU A 18 -31.06 20.94 13.52
CA LEU A 18 -30.60 19.86 12.61
C LEU A 18 -29.40 20.25 11.73
N LEU A 19 -28.90 21.49 11.86
CA LEU A 19 -27.83 22.01 10.99
C LEU A 19 -26.47 22.15 11.66
N VAL A 20 -26.30 21.69 12.90
CA VAL A 20 -24.99 21.62 13.55
C VAL A 20 -24.87 20.26 14.22
N LEU A 21 -24.88 19.20 13.40
CA LEU A 21 -24.11 18.02 13.78
C LEU A 21 -22.65 18.40 13.52
N PRO A 22 -21.78 18.46 14.55
CA PRO A 22 -20.36 18.47 14.28
C PRO A 22 -20.11 17.22 13.42
N THR A 23 -19.60 17.39 12.22
CA THR A 23 -18.91 16.33 11.54
C THR A 23 -17.78 15.98 12.49
N LEU A 24 -17.99 14.97 13.33
CA LEU A 24 -16.90 14.34 14.08
C LEU A 24 -15.98 13.83 12.98
N ALA A 25 -14.91 14.59 12.73
CA ALA A 25 -13.82 14.07 11.94
C ALA A 25 -13.43 12.74 12.60
N ALA A 26 -13.42 11.66 11.83
CA ALA A 26 -13.03 10.36 12.36
C ALA A 26 -11.65 10.51 13.02
N GLU A 27 -11.51 10.01 14.25
CA GLU A 27 -10.22 10.01 14.93
C GLU A 27 -9.21 9.27 14.04
N PRO A 28 -7.99 9.81 13.86
CA PRO A 28 -6.96 9.16 13.08
C PRO A 28 -6.67 7.75 13.60
N GLN A 29 -6.76 6.77 12.73
CA GLN A 29 -6.43 5.38 13.06
C GLN A 29 -4.93 5.17 12.92
N GLN A 30 -4.36 4.43 13.87
CA GLN A 30 -2.95 4.04 13.79
C GLN A 30 -2.84 2.69 13.08
N PRO A 31 -1.89 2.52 12.16
CA PRO A 31 -1.62 1.21 11.57
C PRO A 31 -1.16 0.23 12.64
N SER A 32 -1.47 -1.04 12.48
CA SER A 32 -0.94 -2.10 13.34
C SER A 32 0.58 -2.18 13.21
N SER A 33 1.28 -2.51 14.30
CA SER A 33 2.75 -2.55 14.34
C SER A 33 3.38 -3.40 13.24
N TRP A 34 2.71 -4.50 12.86
CA TRP A 34 3.17 -5.38 11.78
C TRP A 34 3.02 -4.76 10.36
N ALA A 35 2.15 -3.75 10.20
CA ALA A 35 1.92 -3.06 8.93
C ALA A 35 2.83 -1.83 8.75
N VAL A 36 3.33 -1.25 9.86
CA VAL A 36 4.11 0.00 9.84
C VAL A 36 5.34 -0.09 8.94
N SER A 37 6.08 -1.21 9.00
CA SER A 37 7.30 -1.39 8.19
C SER A 37 7.06 -1.40 6.66
N GLN A 38 5.81 -1.65 6.25
CA GLN A 38 5.44 -1.71 4.84
C GLN A 38 4.67 -0.47 4.37
N LEU A 39 4.33 0.43 5.29
CA LEU A 39 3.52 1.61 4.98
C LEU A 39 4.27 2.58 4.07
N ALA A 40 5.56 2.80 4.31
CA ALA A 40 6.37 3.70 3.50
C ALA A 40 6.48 3.22 2.05
N ASP A 41 6.76 1.92 1.84
CA ASP A 41 6.78 1.33 0.50
C ASP A 41 5.41 1.40 -0.17
N SER A 42 4.34 1.12 0.59
CA SER A 42 2.97 1.16 0.07
C SER A 42 2.55 2.57 -0.35
N TYR A 43 2.95 3.59 0.40
CA TYR A 43 2.73 5.00 0.05
C TYR A 43 3.52 5.37 -1.22
N ALA A 44 4.79 5.03 -1.27
CA ALA A 44 5.64 5.28 -2.43
C ALA A 44 5.20 4.55 -3.70
N LEU A 45 4.53 3.39 -3.55
CA LEU A 45 3.92 2.66 -4.66
C LEU A 45 2.56 3.23 -5.10
N GLY A 46 1.95 4.12 -4.30
CA GLY A 46 0.62 4.66 -4.55
C GLY A 46 -0.51 3.72 -4.13
N LEU A 47 -0.24 2.75 -3.25
CA LEU A 47 -1.25 1.83 -2.69
C LEU A 47 -2.09 2.47 -1.59
N VAL A 48 -1.65 3.60 -1.05
CA VAL A 48 -2.34 4.38 -0.03
C VAL A 48 -2.35 5.85 -0.42
N ASP A 49 -3.38 6.58 -0.03
CA ASP A 49 -3.50 8.02 -0.21
C ASP A 49 -3.21 8.79 1.09
N ASP A 50 -3.19 10.12 1.02
CA ASP A 50 -2.90 11.00 2.16
C ASP A 50 -3.92 10.89 3.32
N ASN A 51 -5.10 10.33 3.06
CA ASN A 51 -6.18 10.19 4.04
C ASN A 51 -6.20 8.82 4.71
N TYR A 52 -5.24 7.94 4.43
CA TYR A 52 -5.22 6.54 4.89
C TYR A 52 -5.44 6.40 6.41
N THR A 53 -4.99 7.36 7.21
CA THR A 53 -5.16 7.34 8.67
C THR A 53 -6.64 7.41 9.11
N THR A 54 -7.55 7.80 8.24
CA THR A 54 -8.98 7.84 8.56
C THR A 54 -9.64 6.47 8.44
N TYR A 55 -9.04 5.51 7.74
CA TYR A 55 -9.65 4.21 7.44
C TYR A 55 -8.68 3.02 7.44
N ILE A 56 -7.41 3.20 7.82
CA ILE A 56 -6.37 2.17 7.70
C ILE A 56 -6.74 0.81 8.34
N GLN A 57 -7.48 0.81 9.44
CA GLN A 57 -7.96 -0.41 10.11
C GLN A 57 -9.43 -0.75 9.77
N SER A 58 -10.10 0.06 8.97
CA SER A 58 -11.48 -0.19 8.57
C SER A 58 -11.54 -1.33 7.52
N PRO A 59 -12.70 -1.96 7.34
CA PRO A 59 -12.92 -2.87 6.22
C PRO A 59 -12.54 -2.20 4.90
N VAL A 60 -11.82 -2.92 4.04
CA VAL A 60 -11.54 -2.43 2.69
C VAL A 60 -12.84 -2.33 1.89
N THR A 61 -12.99 -1.28 1.09
CA THR A 61 -14.12 -1.14 0.15
C THR A 61 -13.75 -1.70 -1.23
N MET A 62 -14.74 -2.00 -2.06
CA MET A 62 -14.48 -2.44 -3.44
C MET A 62 -13.74 -1.38 -4.25
N GLU A 63 -14.08 -0.10 -4.10
CA GLU A 63 -13.39 1.00 -4.77
C GLU A 63 -11.91 1.07 -4.38
N GLN A 64 -11.59 0.89 -3.10
CA GLN A 64 -10.22 0.83 -2.62
C GLN A 64 -9.47 -0.40 -3.16
N LEU A 65 -10.14 -1.55 -3.21
CA LEU A 65 -9.57 -2.77 -3.76
C LEU A 65 -9.27 -2.61 -5.26
N GLU A 66 -10.20 -2.07 -6.03
CA GLU A 66 -10.02 -1.77 -7.46
C GLU A 66 -8.85 -0.79 -7.69
N SER A 67 -8.72 0.25 -6.85
CA SER A 67 -7.58 1.16 -6.91
C SER A 67 -6.25 0.45 -6.65
N MET A 68 -6.19 -0.43 -5.64
CA MET A 68 -4.98 -1.21 -5.32
C MET A 68 -4.61 -2.20 -6.42
N THR A 69 -5.59 -2.94 -6.96
CA THR A 69 -5.33 -3.89 -8.06
C THR A 69 -4.86 -3.18 -9.32
N LYS A 70 -5.40 -1.98 -9.60
CA LYS A 70 -4.89 -1.16 -10.68
C LYS A 70 -3.43 -0.79 -10.50
N VAL A 71 -3.01 -0.38 -9.30
CA VAL A 71 -1.60 -0.11 -9.01
C VAL A 71 -0.75 -1.36 -9.23
N VAL A 72 -1.22 -2.53 -8.77
CA VAL A 72 -0.51 -3.80 -9.01
C VAL A 72 -0.37 -4.05 -10.51
N ALA A 73 -1.46 -3.96 -11.28
CA ALA A 73 -1.43 -4.14 -12.74
C ALA A 73 -0.46 -3.17 -13.43
N ASP A 74 -0.53 -1.88 -13.10
CA ASP A 74 0.35 -0.85 -13.65
C ASP A 74 1.84 -1.14 -13.34
N LYS A 75 2.16 -1.61 -12.14
CA LYS A 75 3.54 -1.98 -11.76
C LYS A 75 4.01 -3.24 -12.46
N LEU A 76 3.19 -4.27 -12.57
CA LEU A 76 3.55 -5.51 -13.28
C LEU A 76 3.76 -5.27 -14.78
N ALA A 77 2.97 -4.39 -15.39
CA ALA A 77 3.11 -4.03 -16.81
C ALA A 77 4.48 -3.40 -17.15
N LEU A 78 5.20 -2.86 -16.17
CA LEU A 78 6.55 -2.30 -16.36
C LEU A 78 7.65 -3.37 -16.47
N LEU A 79 7.33 -4.63 -16.14
CA LEU A 79 8.32 -5.71 -16.05
C LEU A 79 8.52 -6.48 -17.36
N GLU A 80 7.77 -6.15 -18.42
CA GLU A 80 7.85 -6.85 -19.72
C GLU A 80 7.72 -8.39 -19.58
N LEU A 81 6.85 -8.84 -18.64
CA LEU A 81 6.62 -10.26 -18.37
C LEU A 81 5.92 -10.94 -19.54
N GLU A 82 6.21 -12.24 -19.74
CA GLU A 82 5.52 -13.03 -20.77
C GLU A 82 4.03 -13.18 -20.39
N PRO A 83 3.09 -12.87 -21.30
CA PRO A 83 1.67 -12.99 -21.04
C PRO A 83 1.26 -14.47 -20.95
N ARG A 84 0.38 -14.77 -20.00
CA ARG A 84 -0.21 -16.10 -19.84
C ARG A 84 -1.49 -16.20 -20.67
N THR A 85 -1.65 -17.33 -21.37
CA THR A 85 -2.84 -17.59 -22.18
C THR A 85 -4.00 -18.26 -21.42
N ALA A 86 -3.79 -18.60 -20.15
CA ALA A 86 -4.81 -19.25 -19.32
C ALA A 86 -5.58 -18.19 -18.50
N ASP A 87 -6.91 -18.20 -18.63
CA ASP A 87 -7.77 -17.31 -17.86
C ASP A 87 -7.88 -17.77 -16.39
N ALA A 88 -7.77 -16.82 -15.45
CA ALA A 88 -8.13 -17.03 -14.04
C ALA A 88 -9.66 -16.94 -13.87
N VAL A 89 -10.38 -17.91 -14.48
CA VAL A 89 -11.85 -17.89 -14.56
C VAL A 89 -12.49 -18.37 -13.26
N GLY A 90 -13.54 -17.69 -12.83
CA GLY A 90 -14.45 -18.15 -11.77
C GLY A 90 -14.04 -17.82 -10.35
N LEU A 91 -13.02 -16.97 -10.14
CA LEU A 91 -12.66 -16.52 -8.81
C LEU A 91 -13.63 -15.41 -8.35
N VAL A 92 -14.12 -15.55 -7.11
CA VAL A 92 -14.97 -14.53 -6.49
C VAL A 92 -14.09 -13.41 -5.95
N VAL A 93 -14.36 -12.19 -6.38
CA VAL A 93 -13.73 -10.96 -5.90
C VAL A 93 -14.73 -10.21 -5.04
N ASP A 94 -14.41 -10.02 -3.78
CA ASP A 94 -15.18 -9.27 -2.80
C ASP A 94 -14.26 -8.69 -1.72
N THR A 95 -14.82 -8.11 -0.67
CA THR A 95 -14.06 -7.49 0.42
C THR A 95 -13.70 -8.46 1.55
N THR A 96 -13.91 -9.77 1.36
CA THR A 96 -13.35 -10.77 2.25
C THR A 96 -11.84 -10.93 1.99
N ARG A 97 -11.13 -11.53 2.93
CA ARG A 97 -9.70 -11.78 2.76
C ARG A 97 -9.43 -12.68 1.55
N GLY A 98 -10.27 -13.70 1.33
CA GLY A 98 -10.20 -14.56 0.15
C GLY A 98 -10.50 -13.82 -1.15
N GLY A 99 -11.50 -12.93 -1.14
CA GLY A 99 -11.83 -12.08 -2.29
C GLY A 99 -10.70 -11.12 -2.67
N VAL A 100 -10.04 -10.50 -1.68
CA VAL A 100 -8.84 -9.68 -1.89
C VAL A 100 -7.67 -10.51 -2.45
N MET A 101 -7.44 -11.73 -1.91
CA MET A 101 -6.43 -12.65 -2.43
C MET A 101 -6.70 -12.98 -3.91
N ASN A 102 -7.95 -13.29 -4.24
CA ASN A 102 -8.36 -13.58 -5.62
C ASN A 102 -8.14 -12.40 -6.55
N ALA A 103 -8.50 -11.18 -6.11
CA ALA A 103 -8.29 -9.96 -6.90
C ALA A 103 -6.81 -9.73 -7.22
N LEU A 104 -5.94 -9.83 -6.22
CA LEU A 104 -4.50 -9.66 -6.40
C LEU A 104 -3.88 -10.78 -7.26
N TYR A 105 -4.32 -12.02 -7.07
CA TYR A 105 -3.88 -13.13 -7.90
C TYR A 105 -4.30 -12.96 -9.37
N GLN A 106 -5.50 -12.45 -9.66
CA GLN A 106 -5.94 -12.23 -11.03
C GLN A 106 -4.99 -11.31 -11.80
N GLU A 107 -4.47 -10.26 -11.17
CA GLU A 107 -3.50 -9.37 -11.82
C GLU A 107 -2.18 -10.12 -12.14
N ALA A 108 -1.68 -10.90 -11.20
CA ALA A 108 -0.47 -11.71 -11.41
C ALA A 108 -0.68 -12.83 -12.45
N ALA A 109 -1.87 -13.44 -12.45
CA ALA A 109 -2.21 -14.57 -13.33
C ALA A 109 -2.36 -14.19 -14.81
N THR A 110 -2.29 -12.91 -15.16
CA THR A 110 -2.18 -12.45 -16.55
C THR A 110 -0.80 -12.73 -17.15
N TYR A 111 0.18 -13.08 -16.32
CA TYR A 111 1.55 -13.34 -16.71
C TYR A 111 1.99 -14.78 -16.37
N ASP A 112 2.95 -15.29 -17.13
CA ASP A 112 3.57 -16.59 -16.89
C ASP A 112 4.62 -16.49 -15.77
N LEU A 113 4.14 -16.57 -14.53
CA LEU A 113 4.98 -16.47 -13.33
C LEU A 113 5.13 -17.86 -12.69
N PRO A 114 6.32 -18.19 -12.12
CA PRO A 114 6.54 -19.47 -11.45
C PRO A 114 5.49 -19.74 -10.34
N GLY A 115 4.80 -20.88 -10.42
CA GLY A 115 3.79 -21.30 -9.44
C GLY A 115 2.40 -20.67 -9.60
N VAL A 116 2.21 -19.79 -10.60
CA VAL A 116 0.91 -19.14 -10.82
C VAL A 116 -0.20 -20.16 -11.20
N GLU A 117 0.16 -21.28 -11.79
CA GLU A 117 -0.75 -22.38 -12.14
C GLU A 117 -1.31 -23.13 -10.92
N GLU A 118 -0.69 -23.00 -9.76
CA GLU A 118 -1.12 -23.67 -8.51
C GLU A 118 -2.35 -23.00 -7.88
N GLY A 119 -2.75 -21.83 -8.40
CA GLY A 119 -3.90 -21.06 -7.93
C GLY A 119 -3.60 -20.04 -6.83
N PRO A 120 -4.61 -19.23 -6.44
CA PRO A 120 -4.40 -18.05 -5.61
C PRO A 120 -3.78 -18.35 -4.24
N GLU A 121 -4.24 -19.40 -3.56
CA GLU A 121 -3.77 -19.73 -2.22
C GLU A 121 -2.30 -20.16 -2.24
N ALA A 122 -1.95 -21.15 -3.07
CA ALA A 122 -0.61 -21.71 -3.15
C ALA A 122 0.39 -20.64 -3.66
N PHE A 123 0.02 -19.93 -4.72
CA PHE A 123 0.86 -18.87 -5.28
C PHE A 123 1.16 -17.76 -4.29
N LEU A 124 0.13 -17.18 -3.66
CA LEU A 124 0.30 -16.06 -2.73
C LEU A 124 1.01 -16.46 -1.43
N THR A 125 0.78 -17.67 -0.93
CA THR A 125 1.52 -18.19 0.24
C THR A 125 2.96 -18.53 -0.12
N GLY A 126 3.20 -19.14 -1.29
CA GLY A 126 4.54 -19.44 -1.79
C GLY A 126 5.42 -18.21 -1.95
N LEU A 127 4.84 -17.08 -2.37
CA LEU A 127 5.52 -15.78 -2.44
C LEU A 127 5.62 -15.05 -1.09
N GLY A 128 5.04 -15.58 -0.01
CA GLY A 128 5.00 -14.91 1.30
C GLY A 128 4.08 -13.68 1.34
N VAL A 129 3.23 -13.49 0.33
CA VAL A 129 2.26 -12.38 0.26
C VAL A 129 1.22 -12.53 1.36
N VAL A 130 0.71 -13.74 1.56
CA VAL A 130 -0.27 -14.08 2.57
C VAL A 130 0.35 -15.01 3.59
N GLN A 131 0.16 -14.65 4.86
CA GLN A 131 0.54 -15.48 6.00
C GLN A 131 -0.70 -15.78 6.83
N GLY A 132 -0.88 -17.04 7.18
CA GLY A 132 -1.93 -17.48 8.09
C GLY A 132 -1.54 -17.29 9.55
N ASP A 133 -2.46 -17.62 10.43
CA ASP A 133 -2.24 -17.68 11.88
C ASP A 133 -1.63 -19.02 12.34
N GLY A 134 -1.21 -19.86 11.39
CA GLY A 134 -0.72 -21.22 11.59
C GLY A 134 -1.82 -22.29 11.52
N ALA A 135 -3.11 -21.91 11.57
CA ALA A 135 -4.24 -22.81 11.46
C ALA A 135 -5.01 -22.59 10.15
N SER A 136 -5.16 -21.35 9.69
CA SER A 136 -5.87 -21.03 8.45
C SER A 136 -5.41 -19.70 7.86
N LEU A 137 -5.84 -19.41 6.62
CA LEU A 137 -5.67 -18.10 5.98
C LEU A 137 -6.82 -17.13 6.31
N ALA A 138 -7.83 -17.59 7.05
CA ALA A 138 -9.01 -16.82 7.45
C ALA A 138 -9.72 -16.13 6.27
N GLN A 139 -9.92 -16.84 5.16
CA GLN A 139 -10.39 -16.28 3.87
C GLN A 139 -11.80 -15.71 3.96
N GLU A 140 -12.68 -16.28 4.80
CA GLU A 140 -14.08 -15.89 4.90
C GLU A 140 -14.32 -14.59 5.69
N ARG A 141 -13.31 -14.12 6.44
CA ARG A 141 -13.48 -12.91 7.21
C ARG A 141 -13.28 -11.64 6.37
N THR A 142 -13.92 -10.56 6.79
CA THR A 142 -13.69 -9.25 6.20
C THR A 142 -12.21 -8.88 6.23
N CYS A 143 -11.69 -8.37 5.12
CA CYS A 143 -10.34 -7.84 5.01
C CYS A 143 -10.30 -6.38 5.46
N THR A 144 -9.30 -5.98 6.24
CA THR A 144 -9.06 -4.56 6.52
C THR A 144 -8.24 -3.91 5.40
N TYR A 145 -8.34 -2.57 5.30
CA TYR A 145 -7.56 -1.83 4.31
C TYR A 145 -6.06 -2.07 4.45
N GLN A 146 -5.52 -2.04 5.69
CA GLN A 146 -4.10 -2.33 5.92
C GLN A 146 -3.68 -3.74 5.50
N GLU A 147 -4.55 -4.72 5.62
CA GLU A 147 -4.25 -6.09 5.17
C GLU A 147 -4.21 -6.19 3.65
N ALA A 148 -5.17 -5.58 2.96
CA ALA A 148 -5.19 -5.51 1.50
C ALA A 148 -3.95 -4.77 0.98
N MET A 149 -3.63 -3.62 1.57
CA MET A 149 -2.43 -2.83 1.26
C MET A 149 -1.14 -3.65 1.41
N VAL A 150 -0.98 -4.37 2.54
CA VAL A 150 0.22 -5.18 2.80
C VAL A 150 0.31 -6.35 1.83
N MET A 151 -0.81 -6.99 1.50
CA MET A 151 -0.82 -8.06 0.49
C MET A 151 -0.43 -7.53 -0.90
N ALA A 152 -0.98 -6.39 -1.33
CA ALA A 152 -0.63 -5.76 -2.60
C ALA A 152 0.85 -5.35 -2.65
N ASN A 153 1.36 -4.72 -1.59
CA ASN A 153 2.77 -4.34 -1.48
C ASN A 153 3.69 -5.57 -1.59
N ARG A 154 3.42 -6.62 -0.81
CA ARG A 154 4.22 -7.85 -0.83
C ARG A 154 4.19 -8.53 -2.20
N LEU A 155 3.05 -8.54 -2.88
CA LEU A 155 2.93 -9.12 -4.21
C LEU A 155 3.82 -8.39 -5.22
N ILE A 156 3.75 -7.05 -5.27
CA ILE A 156 4.60 -6.25 -6.14
C ILE A 156 6.07 -6.53 -5.83
N LEU A 157 6.48 -6.45 -4.56
CA LEU A 157 7.87 -6.64 -4.18
C LEU A 157 8.37 -8.06 -4.48
N ALA A 158 7.57 -9.10 -4.20
CA ALA A 158 7.96 -10.48 -4.46
C ALA A 158 8.18 -10.77 -5.95
N ILE A 159 7.30 -10.23 -6.82
CA ILE A 159 7.44 -10.40 -8.27
C ILE A 159 8.66 -9.61 -8.77
N TYR A 160 8.83 -8.35 -8.35
CA TYR A 160 10.01 -7.56 -8.72
C TYR A 160 11.32 -8.22 -8.28
N ASP A 161 11.37 -8.75 -7.06
CA ASP A 161 12.54 -9.47 -6.54
C ASP A 161 12.83 -10.75 -7.32
N GLY A 162 11.80 -11.48 -7.71
CA GLY A 162 11.92 -12.68 -8.54
C GLY A 162 12.46 -12.38 -9.95
N GLN A 163 12.24 -11.16 -10.45
CA GLN A 163 12.73 -10.69 -11.75
C GLN A 163 14.05 -9.90 -11.66
N ASP A 164 14.69 -9.78 -10.49
CA ASP A 164 15.85 -8.90 -10.24
C ASP A 164 15.59 -7.46 -10.74
N ALA A 165 14.35 -6.98 -10.57
CA ALA A 165 13.86 -5.72 -11.08
C ALA A 165 13.77 -4.65 -9.97
N GLY A 166 13.37 -3.44 -10.37
CA GLY A 166 13.28 -2.26 -9.51
C GLY A 166 14.44 -1.30 -9.70
N SER A 167 14.30 -0.10 -9.15
CA SER A 167 15.29 0.96 -9.30
C SER A 167 16.55 0.66 -8.50
N LYS A 168 17.66 0.41 -9.19
CA LYS A 168 18.95 0.05 -8.56
C LYS A 168 19.71 1.26 -8.01
N GLY A 169 19.53 2.45 -8.59
CA GLY A 169 20.29 3.64 -8.22
C GLY A 169 21.80 3.43 -8.37
N LEU A 170 22.58 4.28 -7.70
CA LEU A 170 24.02 4.14 -7.56
C LEU A 170 24.34 3.78 -6.11
N LEU A 171 24.51 2.49 -5.84
CA LEU A 171 24.82 1.97 -4.50
C LEU A 171 26.25 1.45 -4.45
N TRP A 172 27.04 1.98 -3.52
CA TRP A 172 28.37 1.47 -3.19
C TRP A 172 28.38 0.93 -1.77
N LYS A 173 29.14 -0.15 -1.60
CA LYS A 173 29.43 -0.74 -0.30
C LYS A 173 30.92 -0.64 -0.02
N ALA A 174 31.30 0.02 1.08
CA ALA A 174 32.64 0.07 1.60
C ALA A 174 32.73 -0.71 2.92
N THR A 175 33.77 -1.52 3.11
CA THR A 175 33.98 -2.32 4.32
C THR A 175 35.36 -2.08 4.89
N ASN A 176 35.44 -1.99 6.22
CA ASN A 176 36.71 -1.92 6.96
C ASN A 176 36.58 -2.74 8.25
N GLY A 177 37.12 -3.95 8.23
CA GLY A 177 36.90 -4.94 9.28
C GLY A 177 35.41 -5.29 9.38
N ASP A 178 34.84 -5.15 10.54
CA ASP A 178 33.42 -5.42 10.81
C ASP A 178 32.50 -4.24 10.46
N ASN A 179 33.05 -3.09 10.10
CA ASN A 179 32.28 -1.91 9.74
C ASN A 179 31.90 -1.94 8.26
N THR A 180 30.64 -1.61 7.98
CA THR A 180 30.12 -1.48 6.62
C THR A 180 29.46 -0.10 6.46
N LEU A 181 29.79 0.58 5.36
CA LEU A 181 29.18 1.82 4.93
C LEU A 181 28.53 1.59 3.56
N TYR A 182 27.28 1.99 3.44
CA TYR A 182 26.59 2.08 2.16
C TYR A 182 26.50 3.55 1.73
N LEU A 183 26.83 3.84 0.48
CA LEU A 183 26.69 5.16 -0.12
C LEU A 183 25.70 5.04 -1.26
N LEU A 184 24.59 5.80 -1.17
CA LEU A 184 23.55 5.84 -2.19
C LEU A 184 23.56 7.19 -2.87
N GLY A 185 23.78 7.20 -4.19
CA GLY A 185 23.57 8.39 -5.01
C GLY A 185 22.07 8.57 -5.26
N THR A 186 21.54 9.73 -4.88
CA THR A 186 20.12 10.08 -5.02
C THR A 186 19.90 11.04 -6.17
N ILE A 187 18.70 11.03 -6.73
CA ILE A 187 18.21 11.98 -7.73
C ILE A 187 16.98 12.63 -7.15
N HIS A 188 17.02 13.97 -6.99
CA HIS A 188 15.92 14.74 -6.41
C HIS A 188 14.77 15.04 -7.40
N LEU A 189 14.67 14.27 -8.49
CA LEU A 189 13.59 14.41 -9.46
C LEU A 189 12.60 13.26 -9.23
N ASP A 190 11.41 13.60 -8.80
CA ASP A 190 10.30 12.67 -8.69
C ASP A 190 9.92 12.14 -10.07
N ARG A 191 9.85 10.81 -10.17
CA ARG A 191 9.33 10.10 -11.35
C ARG A 191 8.49 8.94 -10.85
N ASP A 192 7.31 8.80 -11.39
CA ASP A 192 6.33 7.75 -11.04
C ASP A 192 6.88 6.32 -11.08
N ASN A 193 8.00 6.10 -11.78
CA ASN A 193 8.62 4.79 -12.00
C ASN A 193 9.85 4.49 -11.14
N VAL A 194 10.15 5.32 -10.13
CA VAL A 194 11.29 5.06 -9.22
C VAL A 194 11.00 3.87 -8.29
N TYR A 195 9.75 3.65 -7.93
CA TYR A 195 9.36 2.56 -7.03
C TYR A 195 8.74 1.38 -7.78
N PRO A 196 9.02 0.15 -7.29
CA PRO A 196 9.79 -0.18 -6.09
C PRO A 196 11.29 0.00 -6.26
N LEU A 197 11.97 0.30 -5.16
CA LEU A 197 13.42 0.24 -5.08
C LEU A 197 13.86 -1.22 -5.23
N HIS A 198 14.98 -1.45 -5.91
CA HIS A 198 15.57 -2.77 -6.06
C HIS A 198 15.91 -3.40 -4.70
N LYS A 199 15.81 -4.72 -4.61
CA LYS A 199 16.04 -5.47 -3.37
C LYS A 199 17.38 -5.11 -2.70
N SER A 200 18.45 -4.92 -3.47
CA SER A 200 19.77 -4.57 -2.90
C SER A 200 19.77 -3.23 -2.15
N LEU A 201 18.98 -2.24 -2.59
CA LEU A 201 18.83 -0.97 -1.87
C LEU A 201 18.04 -1.15 -0.59
N ARG A 202 16.93 -1.87 -0.66
CA ARG A 202 16.08 -2.14 0.51
C ARG A 202 16.85 -2.95 1.56
N ASP A 203 17.61 -3.96 1.14
CA ASP A 203 18.46 -4.77 2.03
C ASP A 203 19.57 -3.92 2.67
N ALA A 204 20.19 -2.99 1.91
CA ALA A 204 21.22 -2.10 2.45
C ALA A 204 20.66 -1.15 3.52
N ILE A 205 19.48 -0.56 3.27
CA ILE A 205 18.78 0.29 4.24
C ILE A 205 18.44 -0.51 5.50
N GLN A 206 17.88 -1.69 5.34
CA GLN A 206 17.49 -2.55 6.45
C GLN A 206 18.67 -3.06 7.28
N ALA A 207 19.82 -3.29 6.65
CA ALA A 207 21.04 -3.75 7.31
C ALA A 207 21.82 -2.61 8.02
N SER A 208 21.43 -1.35 7.79
CA SER A 208 22.08 -0.19 8.37
C SER A 208 21.54 0.11 9.76
N GLU A 209 22.43 0.33 10.74
CA GLU A 209 22.04 0.76 12.09
C GLU A 209 21.60 2.23 12.09
N GLU A 210 22.11 3.03 11.16
CA GLU A 210 21.83 4.46 11.01
C GLU A 210 21.71 4.82 9.54
N VAL A 211 20.78 5.72 9.20
CA VAL A 211 20.62 6.29 7.86
C VAL A 211 20.83 7.79 7.94
N ILE A 212 21.78 8.32 7.18
CA ILE A 212 22.11 9.75 7.12
C ILE A 212 21.60 10.31 5.80
N PHE A 213 20.78 11.35 5.87
CA PHE A 213 20.25 12.05 4.70
C PHE A 213 21.07 13.31 4.40
N GLU A 214 21.15 13.69 3.13
CA GLU A 214 21.80 14.95 2.69
C GLU A 214 21.07 16.19 3.22
N LEU A 215 19.75 16.08 3.40
CA LEU A 215 18.89 17.17 3.83
C LEU A 215 18.23 16.81 5.17
N ASP A 216 18.07 17.82 6.03
CA ASP A 216 17.20 17.68 7.19
C ASP A 216 15.74 17.68 6.73
N LEU A 217 15.12 16.52 6.71
CA LEU A 217 13.72 16.34 6.29
C LEU A 217 12.72 17.07 7.20
N ASN A 218 13.16 17.56 8.36
CA ASN A 218 12.35 18.37 9.26
C ASN A 218 12.51 19.90 8.99
N ASP A 219 13.52 20.31 8.23
CA ASP A 219 13.76 21.72 7.89
C ASP A 219 13.10 22.08 6.55
N GLN A 220 11.81 22.38 6.59
CA GLN A 220 11.03 22.82 5.40
C GLN A 220 11.47 24.20 4.86
N GLU A 221 12.23 25.00 5.60
CA GLU A 221 12.76 26.28 5.12
C GLU A 221 14.08 26.13 4.36
N GLY A 222 14.90 25.13 4.69
CA GLY A 222 16.16 24.82 4.03
C GLY A 222 15.99 24.38 2.58
N ASP A 223 14.94 23.63 2.28
CA ASP A 223 14.66 23.06 0.96
C ASP A 223 14.37 24.13 -0.13
N ARG A 224 13.87 25.31 0.25
CA ARG A 224 13.62 26.43 -0.66
C ARG A 224 14.88 27.18 -1.10
N LYS A 225 16.02 26.99 -0.44
CA LYS A 225 17.27 27.71 -0.71
C LYS A 225 18.28 26.93 -1.54
N SER A 226 18.07 25.62 -1.71
CA SER A 226 19.01 24.74 -2.44
C SER A 226 18.69 24.60 -3.93
N VAL A 227 17.66 25.26 -4.44
CA VAL A 227 17.32 25.30 -5.87
C VAL A 227 17.77 26.64 -6.45
N VAL A 228 19.05 26.77 -6.74
CA VAL A 228 19.62 27.85 -7.57
C VAL A 228 20.48 27.20 -8.64
#